data_8b25d97948603dd5da8cea7220ceb2ef
#
_entry.id   8b25d97948603dd5da8cea7220ceb2ef
#
_cell.length_a   1.000
_cell.length_b   1.000
_cell.length_c   1.000
_cell.angle_alpha   90.00
_cell.angle_beta   90.00
_cell.angle_gamma   90.00
#
_symmetry.space_group_name_H-M   'P 1'
#
loop_
_entity.id
_entity.type
_entity.pdbx_description
1 polymer ?
#
loop_
_entity_poly.entity_id
_entity_poly.type
_entity_poly.pdbx_seq_one_letter_code
_entity_poly.pdbx_strand_id
1 'polypeptide(L)'
;MKKERTYIDKVHTWGSIWSVSALAALFFVPLMFSIRYNAFPQFSMLLKALVAVVPIYWSTAIVEVITYTPMLGAGGTYLSFVTGNITNLKLPCAMNALERAEVKASSEEGELISTVAIAASAITTTIVIAVGVLLFAPVLPHITADDSVVKPAFEYVIPALFGALGASYFAKYWRLAILPILAGVVVYIFSPSMPVGTMIFITIVVSILGAFGMYKLKWVK
;
A
#
# COMPACT_ATOMS: atom_id res chain seq x y z
N MET A 1 -36.47 20.96 -13.13
CA MET A 1 -35.32 21.67 -12.55
C MET A 1 -34.16 20.68 -12.47
N LYS A 2 -33.07 20.92 -13.18
CA LYS A 2 -31.82 20.12 -13.00
C LYS A 2 -31.24 20.46 -11.62
N LYS A 3 -31.16 19.45 -10.73
CA LYS A 3 -30.54 19.61 -9.42
C LYS A 3 -29.08 20.01 -9.66
N GLU A 4 -28.64 21.15 -9.16
CA GLU A 4 -27.24 21.55 -9.23
C GLU A 4 -26.42 20.50 -8.49
N ARG A 5 -25.39 19.97 -9.17
CA ARG A 5 -24.51 18.96 -8.58
C ARG A 5 -23.62 19.63 -7.54
N THR A 6 -23.70 19.14 -6.32
CA THR A 6 -22.81 19.54 -5.22
C THR A 6 -21.33 19.19 -5.53
N TYR A 7 -20.41 19.80 -4.81
CA TYR A 7 -18.97 19.46 -4.90
C TYR A 7 -18.74 17.95 -4.74
N ILE A 8 -19.35 17.36 -3.74
CA ILE A 8 -19.24 15.91 -3.44
C ILE A 8 -19.76 15.04 -4.60
N ASP A 9 -20.87 15.41 -5.24
CA ASP A 9 -21.39 14.68 -6.42
C ASP A 9 -20.38 14.68 -7.59
N LYS A 10 -19.68 15.79 -7.77
CA LYS A 10 -18.63 15.91 -8.81
C LYS A 10 -17.40 15.06 -8.43
N VAL A 11 -16.97 15.10 -7.17
CA VAL A 11 -15.86 14.30 -6.67
C VAL A 11 -16.13 12.81 -6.86
N HIS A 12 -17.30 12.32 -6.49
CA HIS A 12 -17.67 10.92 -6.69
C HIS A 12 -17.72 10.53 -8.18
N THR A 13 -18.26 11.41 -9.03
CA THR A 13 -18.31 11.12 -10.47
C THR A 13 -16.90 11.04 -11.08
N TRP A 14 -16.08 12.05 -10.86
CA TRP A 14 -14.73 12.08 -11.40
C TRP A 14 -13.80 11.07 -10.73
N GLY A 15 -13.94 10.85 -9.42
CA GLY A 15 -13.21 9.85 -8.67
C GLY A 15 -13.49 8.43 -9.16
N SER A 16 -14.75 8.11 -9.43
CA SER A 16 -15.13 6.80 -10.01
C SER A 16 -14.55 6.61 -11.40
N ILE A 17 -14.63 7.64 -12.28
CA ILE A 17 -14.02 7.60 -13.61
C ILE A 17 -12.51 7.38 -13.50
N TRP A 18 -11.85 8.10 -12.60
CA TRP A 18 -10.42 7.98 -12.33
C TRP A 18 -10.03 6.57 -11.90
N SER A 19 -10.75 6.01 -10.92
CA SER A 19 -10.49 4.67 -10.39
C SER A 19 -10.72 3.58 -11.44
N VAL A 20 -11.81 3.66 -12.21
CA VAL A 20 -12.09 2.71 -13.29
C VAL A 20 -11.04 2.80 -14.39
N SER A 21 -10.63 4.02 -14.77
CA SER A 21 -9.58 4.22 -15.77
C SER A 21 -8.23 3.67 -15.31
N ALA A 22 -7.88 3.87 -14.02
CA ALA A 22 -6.67 3.31 -13.45
C ALA A 22 -6.68 1.77 -13.42
N LEU A 23 -7.80 1.16 -13.01
CA LEU A 23 -7.97 -0.28 -13.06
C LEU A 23 -7.86 -0.82 -14.49
N ALA A 24 -8.51 -0.16 -15.45
CA ALA A 24 -8.41 -0.54 -16.86
C ALA A 24 -6.97 -0.48 -17.37
N ALA A 25 -6.22 0.57 -17.02
CA ALA A 25 -4.81 0.71 -17.38
C ALA A 25 -3.94 -0.38 -16.75
N LEU A 26 -4.18 -0.73 -15.48
CA LEU A 26 -3.47 -1.81 -14.79
C LEU A 26 -3.72 -3.19 -15.45
N PHE A 27 -4.96 -3.48 -15.83
CA PHE A 27 -5.29 -4.73 -16.52
C PHE A 27 -4.83 -4.75 -17.99
N PHE A 28 -4.75 -3.60 -18.62
CA PHE A 28 -4.34 -3.49 -20.02
C PHE A 28 -2.93 -4.04 -20.26
N VAL A 29 -2.00 -3.76 -19.36
CA VAL A 29 -0.60 -4.19 -19.52
C VAL A 29 -0.47 -5.71 -19.59
N PRO A 30 -0.88 -6.50 -18.56
CA PRO A 30 -0.78 -7.96 -18.62
C PRO A 30 -1.61 -8.57 -19.76
N LEU A 31 -2.76 -7.97 -20.08
CA LEU A 31 -3.60 -8.43 -21.19
C LEU A 31 -2.89 -8.27 -22.53
N MET A 32 -2.28 -7.11 -22.79
CA MET A 32 -1.53 -6.87 -24.02
C MET A 32 -0.33 -7.82 -24.16
N PHE A 33 0.39 -8.10 -23.07
CA PHE A 33 1.46 -9.09 -23.07
C PHE A 33 0.92 -10.50 -23.38
N SER A 34 -0.18 -10.90 -22.74
CA SER A 34 -0.79 -12.19 -22.99
C SER A 34 -1.23 -12.38 -24.44
N ILE A 35 -1.80 -11.33 -25.04
CA ILE A 35 -2.20 -11.32 -26.46
C ILE A 35 -0.97 -11.35 -27.35
N ARG A 36 0.03 -10.47 -27.11
CA ARG A 36 1.21 -10.31 -27.97
C ARG A 36 2.05 -11.57 -28.06
N TYR A 37 2.19 -12.29 -26.94
CA TYR A 37 3.03 -13.48 -26.84
C TYR A 37 2.22 -14.78 -26.83
N ASN A 38 0.89 -14.72 -27.02
CA ASN A 38 -0.02 -15.85 -26.92
C ASN A 38 0.21 -16.69 -25.64
N ALA A 39 0.47 -16.00 -24.53
CA ALA A 39 0.84 -16.58 -23.24
C ALA A 39 -0.24 -16.30 -22.18
N PHE A 40 -1.41 -16.88 -22.37
CA PHE A 40 -2.47 -16.80 -21.37
C PHE A 40 -2.22 -17.78 -20.24
N PRO A 41 -2.34 -17.35 -18.97
CA PRO A 41 -2.19 -18.23 -17.84
C PRO A 41 -3.32 -19.27 -17.80
N GLN A 42 -2.98 -20.49 -17.42
CA GLN A 42 -4.00 -21.50 -17.15
C GLN A 42 -4.87 -21.07 -15.97
N PHE A 43 -6.18 -21.26 -16.09
CA PHE A 43 -7.15 -20.84 -15.09
C PHE A 43 -6.86 -21.41 -13.68
N SER A 44 -6.40 -22.67 -13.62
CA SER A 44 -6.02 -23.31 -12.36
C SER A 44 -4.81 -22.65 -11.70
N MET A 45 -3.82 -22.20 -12.48
CA MET A 45 -2.67 -21.44 -11.96
C MET A 45 -3.07 -20.06 -11.49
N LEU A 46 -3.97 -19.40 -12.24
CA LEU A 46 -4.52 -18.11 -11.86
C LEU A 46 -5.26 -18.20 -10.51
N LEU A 47 -6.12 -19.20 -10.34
CA LEU A 47 -6.82 -19.41 -9.07
C LEU A 47 -5.87 -19.67 -7.91
N LYS A 48 -4.85 -20.51 -8.08
CA LYS A 48 -3.84 -20.77 -7.04
C LYS A 48 -3.11 -19.47 -6.64
N ALA A 49 -2.72 -18.65 -7.61
CA ALA A 49 -2.09 -17.36 -7.36
C ALA A 49 -3.04 -16.40 -6.62
N LEU A 50 -4.31 -16.31 -7.04
CA LEU A 50 -5.30 -15.47 -6.36
C LEU A 50 -5.57 -15.91 -4.93
N VAL A 51 -5.71 -17.19 -4.66
CA VAL A 51 -5.89 -17.71 -3.29
C VAL A 51 -4.71 -17.37 -2.39
N ALA A 52 -3.50 -17.32 -2.93
CA ALA A 52 -2.31 -16.94 -2.16
C ALA A 52 -2.21 -15.43 -1.88
N VAL A 53 -2.67 -14.60 -2.82
CA VAL A 53 -2.45 -13.13 -2.80
C VAL A 53 -3.65 -12.37 -2.26
N VAL A 54 -4.86 -12.72 -2.69
CA VAL A 54 -6.08 -11.97 -2.37
C VAL A 54 -6.33 -11.81 -0.86
N PRO A 55 -6.21 -12.84 -0.02
CA PRO A 55 -6.49 -12.68 1.41
C PRO A 55 -5.61 -11.61 2.08
N ILE A 56 -4.34 -11.52 1.68
CA ILE A 56 -3.38 -10.55 2.24
C ILE A 56 -3.76 -9.14 1.81
N TYR A 57 -3.88 -8.93 0.51
CA TYR A 57 -4.13 -7.60 -0.04
C TYR A 57 -5.52 -7.07 0.28
N TRP A 58 -6.54 -7.93 0.29
CA TRP A 58 -7.90 -7.50 0.65
C TRP A 58 -8.02 -7.16 2.13
N SER A 59 -7.41 -7.94 3.01
CA SER A 59 -7.39 -7.61 4.44
C SER A 59 -6.76 -6.24 4.69
N THR A 60 -5.62 -5.98 4.07
CA THR A 60 -4.94 -4.69 4.16
C THR A 60 -5.79 -3.57 3.56
N ALA A 61 -6.35 -3.77 2.36
CA ALA A 61 -7.16 -2.77 1.68
C ALA A 61 -8.42 -2.39 2.49
N ILE A 62 -9.11 -3.36 3.09
CA ILE A 62 -10.28 -3.10 3.93
C ILE A 62 -9.89 -2.23 5.14
N VAL A 63 -8.81 -2.58 5.84
CA VAL A 63 -8.32 -1.81 6.99
C VAL A 63 -7.91 -0.40 6.56
N GLU A 64 -7.19 -0.27 5.45
CA GLU A 64 -6.76 1.03 4.93
C GLU A 64 -7.94 1.92 4.55
N VAL A 65 -8.95 1.39 3.86
CA VAL A 65 -10.15 2.16 3.47
C VAL A 65 -10.87 2.68 4.71
N ILE A 66 -11.12 1.81 5.69
CA ILE A 66 -11.83 2.19 6.92
C ILE A 66 -11.03 3.24 7.72
N THR A 67 -9.71 3.08 7.77
CA THR A 67 -8.84 3.94 8.58
C THR A 67 -8.59 5.30 7.93
N TYR A 68 -8.31 5.31 6.63
CA TYR A 68 -7.80 6.53 5.98
C TYR A 68 -8.89 7.38 5.32
N THR A 69 -9.99 6.80 4.87
CA THR A 69 -11.06 7.57 4.22
C THR A 69 -11.59 8.73 5.07
N PRO A 70 -11.85 8.57 6.37
CA PRO A 70 -12.30 9.67 7.21
C PRO A 70 -11.28 10.80 7.39
N MET A 71 -9.99 10.50 7.18
CA MET A 71 -8.89 11.47 7.35
C MET A 71 -8.57 12.19 6.03
N LEU A 72 -8.76 11.53 4.90
CA LEU A 72 -8.37 12.03 3.57
C LEU A 72 -9.53 12.74 2.85
N GLY A 73 -10.76 12.46 3.24
CA GLY A 73 -11.96 12.87 2.52
C GLY A 73 -12.19 12.07 1.23
N ALA A 74 -13.32 12.29 0.55
CA ALA A 74 -13.69 11.50 -0.63
C ALA A 74 -12.69 11.70 -1.79
N GLY A 75 -12.36 12.94 -2.12
CA GLY A 75 -11.43 13.26 -3.21
C GLY A 75 -10.01 12.75 -2.94
N GLY A 76 -9.53 12.98 -1.73
CA GLY A 76 -8.23 12.47 -1.27
C GLY A 76 -8.14 10.94 -1.31
N THR A 77 -9.21 10.26 -0.95
CA THR A 77 -9.30 8.80 -0.99
C THR A 77 -9.16 8.27 -2.42
N TYR A 78 -9.96 8.77 -3.37
CA TYR A 78 -9.84 8.35 -4.78
C TYR A 78 -8.44 8.55 -5.35
N LEU A 79 -7.79 9.67 -5.06
CA LEU A 79 -6.44 9.94 -5.53
C LEU A 79 -5.41 9.04 -4.84
N SER A 80 -5.51 8.87 -3.52
CA SER A 80 -4.52 8.13 -2.74
C SER A 80 -4.49 6.65 -3.06
N PHE A 81 -5.65 6.01 -3.20
CA PHE A 81 -5.73 4.58 -3.49
C PHE A 81 -5.25 4.22 -4.90
N VAL A 82 -5.32 5.14 -5.85
CA VAL A 82 -4.76 4.95 -7.19
C VAL A 82 -3.26 5.23 -7.23
N THR A 83 -2.82 6.32 -6.58
CA THR A 83 -1.41 6.75 -6.62
C THR A 83 -0.51 6.06 -5.59
N GLY A 84 -1.09 5.42 -4.58
CA GLY A 84 -0.38 4.63 -3.58
C GLY A 84 0.41 5.47 -2.56
N ASN A 85 1.16 4.77 -1.71
CA ASN A 85 2.00 5.32 -0.65
C ASN A 85 1.25 6.25 0.32
N ILE A 86 0.08 5.77 0.78
CA ILE A 86 -0.84 6.55 1.61
C ILE A 86 -0.19 6.88 2.95
N THR A 87 0.26 5.87 3.66
CA THR A 87 0.74 5.99 5.05
C THR A 87 1.97 6.89 5.20
N ASN A 88 2.92 6.79 4.26
CA ASN A 88 4.22 7.46 4.41
C ASN A 88 4.27 8.83 3.74
N LEU A 89 3.44 9.10 2.73
CA LEU A 89 3.48 10.35 1.97
C LEU A 89 2.14 11.08 1.95
N LYS A 90 1.06 10.42 1.54
CA LYS A 90 -0.22 11.12 1.29
C LYS A 90 -0.87 11.58 2.58
N LEU A 91 -0.96 10.70 3.57
CA LEU A 91 -1.56 11.01 4.84
C LEU A 91 -0.80 12.12 5.60
N PRO A 92 0.54 12.05 5.79
CA PRO A 92 1.27 13.14 6.41
C PRO A 92 1.15 14.47 5.65
N CYS A 93 1.14 14.43 4.31
CA CYS A 93 0.98 15.62 3.49
C CYS A 93 -0.40 16.27 3.71
N ALA A 94 -1.47 15.48 3.71
CA ALA A 94 -2.83 15.96 3.95
C ALA A 94 -2.97 16.52 5.38
N MET A 95 -2.49 15.79 6.39
CA MET A 95 -2.56 16.22 7.79
C MET A 95 -1.81 17.53 8.04
N ASN A 96 -0.60 17.68 7.50
CA ASN A 96 0.16 18.93 7.59
C ASN A 96 -0.55 20.10 6.87
N ALA A 97 -1.20 19.85 5.75
CA ALA A 97 -1.94 20.87 5.04
C ALA A 97 -3.19 21.32 5.82
N LEU A 98 -3.92 20.40 6.42
CA LEU A 98 -5.07 20.66 7.27
C LEU A 98 -4.67 21.45 8.54
N GLU A 99 -3.58 21.06 9.17
CA GLU A 99 -3.07 21.74 10.36
C GLU A 99 -2.65 23.19 10.04
N ARG A 100 -1.94 23.40 8.94
CA ARG A 100 -1.53 24.75 8.50
C ARG A 100 -2.68 25.65 8.09
N ALA A 101 -3.76 25.04 7.59
CA ALA A 101 -4.98 25.77 7.22
C ALA A 101 -5.95 25.95 8.40
N GLU A 102 -5.66 25.35 9.55
CA GLU A 102 -6.49 25.38 10.75
C GLU A 102 -7.91 24.86 10.52
N VAL A 103 -8.07 23.85 9.62
CA VAL A 103 -9.35 23.25 9.26
C VAL A 103 -9.43 21.79 9.69
N LYS A 104 -10.65 21.31 9.94
CA LYS A 104 -10.88 19.92 10.30
C LYS A 104 -11.01 19.05 9.05
N ALA A 105 -10.44 17.84 9.08
CA ALA A 105 -10.51 16.89 7.97
C ALA A 105 -11.95 16.58 7.49
N SER A 106 -12.91 16.61 8.41
CA SER A 106 -14.33 16.31 8.13
C SER A 106 -15.16 17.51 7.66
N SER A 107 -14.57 18.70 7.48
CA SER A 107 -15.23 19.88 6.92
C SER A 107 -15.14 19.91 5.39
N GLU A 108 -16.00 20.66 4.70
CA GLU A 108 -15.95 20.81 3.25
C GLU A 108 -14.62 21.46 2.81
N GLU A 109 -14.14 22.46 3.54
CA GLU A 109 -12.84 23.11 3.32
C GLU A 109 -11.69 22.13 3.54
N GLY A 110 -11.78 21.32 4.59
CA GLY A 110 -10.78 20.29 4.91
C GLY A 110 -10.71 19.23 3.83
N GLU A 111 -11.82 18.79 3.28
CA GLU A 111 -11.86 17.84 2.19
C GLU A 111 -11.20 18.38 0.92
N LEU A 112 -11.44 19.66 0.60
CA LEU A 112 -10.82 20.33 -0.53
C LEU A 112 -9.29 20.43 -0.33
N ILE A 113 -8.86 20.93 0.82
CA ILE A 113 -7.43 21.11 1.15
C ILE A 113 -6.70 19.77 1.14
N SER A 114 -7.28 18.75 1.75
CA SER A 114 -6.72 17.38 1.73
C SER A 114 -6.56 16.87 0.30
N THR A 115 -7.59 17.01 -0.52
CA THR A 115 -7.57 16.58 -1.93
C THR A 115 -6.46 17.27 -2.72
N VAL A 116 -6.32 18.60 -2.57
CA VAL A 116 -5.27 19.38 -3.25
C VAL A 116 -3.87 18.99 -2.76
N ALA A 117 -3.69 18.82 -1.46
CA ALA A 117 -2.42 18.40 -0.87
C ALA A 117 -1.99 17.02 -1.38
N ILE A 118 -2.93 16.07 -1.45
CA ILE A 118 -2.68 14.72 -1.95
C ILE A 118 -2.35 14.75 -3.45
N ALA A 119 -3.06 15.56 -4.24
CA ALA A 119 -2.77 15.73 -5.66
C ALA A 119 -1.34 16.28 -5.88
N ALA A 120 -0.97 17.33 -5.16
CA ALA A 120 0.38 17.89 -5.20
C ALA A 120 1.44 16.85 -4.80
N SER A 121 1.19 16.11 -3.71
CA SER A 121 2.07 15.02 -3.28
C SER A 121 2.21 13.93 -4.35
N ALA A 122 1.12 13.55 -5.03
CA ALA A 122 1.15 12.55 -6.09
C ALA A 122 1.99 13.00 -7.29
N ILE A 123 1.79 14.23 -7.76
CA ILE A 123 2.54 14.82 -8.87
C ILE A 123 4.02 14.90 -8.52
N THR A 124 4.37 15.45 -7.36
CA THR A 124 5.75 15.57 -6.89
C THR A 124 6.43 14.21 -6.81
N THR A 125 5.78 13.21 -6.22
CA THR A 125 6.31 11.86 -6.12
C THR A 125 6.56 11.24 -7.50
N THR A 126 5.62 11.42 -8.42
CA THR A 126 5.76 10.91 -9.80
C THR A 126 6.94 11.56 -10.52
N ILE A 127 7.11 12.88 -10.39
CA ILE A 127 8.25 13.59 -10.98
C ILE A 127 9.57 13.09 -10.38
N VAL A 128 9.65 12.96 -9.05
CA VAL A 128 10.87 12.46 -8.38
C VAL A 128 11.22 11.04 -8.83
N ILE A 129 10.23 10.16 -8.94
CA ILE A 129 10.44 8.80 -9.44
C ILE A 129 10.88 8.82 -10.90
N ALA A 130 10.22 9.61 -11.76
CA ALA A 130 10.59 9.71 -13.18
C ALA A 130 12.02 10.21 -13.36
N VAL A 131 12.41 11.26 -12.65
CA VAL A 131 13.78 11.79 -12.67
C VAL A 131 14.76 10.74 -12.12
N GLY A 132 14.41 10.07 -11.03
CA GLY A 132 15.22 8.97 -10.47
C GLY A 132 15.44 7.85 -11.48
N VAL A 133 14.40 7.38 -12.15
CA VAL A 133 14.51 6.34 -13.19
C VAL A 133 15.40 6.79 -14.34
N LEU A 134 15.23 8.01 -14.85
CA LEU A 134 16.05 8.55 -15.93
C LEU A 134 17.54 8.64 -15.55
N LEU A 135 17.85 9.06 -14.32
CA LEU A 135 19.22 9.17 -13.83
C LEU A 135 19.86 7.80 -13.58
N PHE A 136 19.10 6.84 -13.07
CA PHE A 136 19.62 5.51 -12.72
C PHE A 136 19.57 4.51 -13.88
N ALA A 137 18.74 4.73 -14.90
CA ALA A 137 18.62 3.81 -16.03
C ALA A 137 19.98 3.44 -16.69
N PRO A 138 20.91 4.37 -16.95
CA PRO A 138 22.22 4.02 -17.54
C PRO A 138 23.15 3.28 -16.56
N VAL A 139 22.95 3.46 -15.26
CA VAL A 139 23.81 2.85 -14.21
C VAL A 139 23.29 1.47 -13.80
N LEU A 140 22.00 1.23 -13.96
CA LEU A 140 21.35 0.00 -13.52
C LEU A 140 21.98 -1.29 -14.07
N PRO A 141 22.34 -1.40 -15.37
CA PRO A 141 22.99 -2.60 -15.89
C PRO A 141 24.32 -2.91 -15.21
N HIS A 142 25.09 -1.89 -14.79
CA HIS A 142 26.37 -2.07 -14.10
C HIS A 142 26.17 -2.50 -12.63
N ILE A 143 25.08 -2.04 -12.00
CA ILE A 143 24.75 -2.40 -10.63
C ILE A 143 24.21 -3.84 -10.55
N THR A 144 23.41 -4.25 -11.54
CA THR A 144 22.76 -5.57 -11.58
C THR A 144 23.56 -6.66 -12.29
N ALA A 145 24.74 -6.32 -12.84
CA ALA A 145 25.64 -7.29 -13.45
C ALA A 145 26.03 -8.41 -12.47
N ASP A 146 26.26 -9.61 -12.98
CA ASP A 146 26.52 -10.79 -12.14
C ASP A 146 27.83 -10.69 -11.36
N ASP A 147 28.79 -9.92 -11.86
CA ASP A 147 30.09 -9.63 -11.26
C ASP A 147 30.08 -8.39 -10.34
N SER A 148 28.93 -7.72 -10.22
CA SER A 148 28.80 -6.51 -9.40
C SER A 148 28.82 -6.84 -7.91
N VAL A 149 29.74 -6.21 -7.18
CA VAL A 149 29.84 -6.29 -5.72
C VAL A 149 28.57 -5.74 -5.03
N VAL A 150 27.82 -4.88 -5.73
CA VAL A 150 26.64 -4.19 -5.20
C VAL A 150 25.35 -5.01 -5.41
N LYS A 151 25.35 -5.95 -6.36
CA LYS A 151 24.17 -6.79 -6.67
C LYS A 151 23.56 -7.47 -5.43
N PRO A 152 24.34 -8.12 -4.53
CA PRO A 152 23.77 -8.74 -3.35
C PRO A 152 23.05 -7.74 -2.44
N ALA A 153 23.54 -6.50 -2.34
CA ALA A 153 22.89 -5.46 -1.54
C ALA A 153 21.50 -5.11 -2.09
N PHE A 154 21.34 -5.09 -3.42
CA PHE A 154 20.03 -4.84 -4.06
C PHE A 154 19.03 -5.98 -3.86
N GLU A 155 19.47 -7.23 -3.73
CA GLU A 155 18.62 -8.36 -3.43
C GLU A 155 17.97 -8.24 -2.04
N TYR A 156 18.65 -7.60 -1.09
CA TYR A 156 18.17 -7.38 0.27
C TYR A 156 17.46 -6.03 0.50
N VAL A 157 17.37 -5.16 -0.51
CA VAL A 157 16.73 -3.84 -0.37
C VAL A 157 15.29 -3.95 0.12
N ILE A 158 14.49 -4.86 -0.44
CA ILE A 158 13.09 -5.03 -0.08
C ILE A 158 12.95 -5.51 1.37
N PRO A 159 13.60 -6.61 1.81
CA PRO A 159 13.56 -7.01 3.22
C PRO A 159 14.07 -5.93 4.18
N ALA A 160 15.16 -5.23 3.81
CA ALA A 160 15.71 -4.15 4.63
C ALA A 160 14.74 -2.97 4.76
N LEU A 161 14.05 -2.60 3.68
CA LEU A 161 13.04 -1.55 3.69
C LEU A 161 11.87 -1.90 4.62
N PHE A 162 11.34 -3.12 4.51
CA PHE A 162 10.28 -3.60 5.41
C PHE A 162 10.75 -3.67 6.85
N GLY A 163 11.99 -4.11 7.10
CA GLY A 163 12.60 -4.09 8.42
C GLY A 163 12.69 -2.69 9.00
N ALA A 164 13.17 -1.73 8.23
CA ALA A 164 13.30 -0.33 8.66
C ALA A 164 11.93 0.32 8.93
N LEU A 165 10.95 0.12 8.05
CA LEU A 165 9.59 0.61 8.25
C LEU A 165 8.91 -0.07 9.45
N GLY A 166 9.10 -1.36 9.63
CA GLY A 166 8.57 -2.13 10.75
C GLY A 166 9.20 -1.73 12.09
N ALA A 167 10.49 -1.38 12.11
CA ALA A 167 11.22 -1.09 13.32
C ALA A 167 10.58 0.03 14.17
N SER A 168 10.07 1.09 13.54
CA SER A 168 9.41 2.20 14.23
C SER A 168 8.10 1.76 14.91
N TYR A 169 7.33 0.89 14.27
CA TYR A 169 6.12 0.31 14.85
C TYR A 169 6.44 -0.70 15.95
N PHE A 170 7.43 -1.54 15.75
CA PHE A 170 7.88 -2.52 16.75
C PHE A 170 8.44 -1.84 18.01
N ALA A 171 9.20 -0.76 17.84
CA ALA A 171 9.69 0.03 18.97
C ALA A 171 8.54 0.66 19.78
N LYS A 172 7.51 1.18 19.10
CA LYS A 172 6.36 1.81 19.75
C LYS A 172 5.42 0.80 20.40
N TYR A 173 5.20 -0.35 19.76
CA TYR A 173 4.23 -1.37 20.18
C TYR A 173 4.91 -2.73 20.40
N TRP A 174 6.06 -2.73 21.06
CA TRP A 174 6.90 -3.93 21.21
C TRP A 174 6.17 -5.13 21.80
N ARG A 175 5.23 -4.91 22.74
CA ARG A 175 4.43 -5.97 23.33
C ARG A 175 3.55 -6.69 22.31
N LEU A 176 2.97 -5.94 21.35
CA LEU A 176 2.17 -6.52 20.27
C LEU A 176 3.04 -7.21 19.22
N ALA A 177 4.29 -6.75 19.03
CA ALA A 177 5.22 -7.30 18.06
C ALA A 177 5.80 -8.68 18.45
N ILE A 178 5.84 -9.01 19.72
CA ILE A 178 6.42 -10.27 20.21
C ILE A 178 5.72 -11.49 19.60
N LEU A 179 4.41 -11.52 19.62
CA LEU A 179 3.62 -12.67 19.14
C LEU A 179 3.81 -12.96 17.64
N PRO A 180 3.66 -11.99 16.73
CA PRO A 180 3.91 -12.23 15.30
C PRO A 180 5.36 -12.59 15.00
N ILE A 181 6.33 -12.01 15.71
CA ILE A 181 7.75 -12.35 15.52
C ILE A 181 8.00 -13.80 15.96
N LEU A 182 7.53 -14.19 17.11
CA LEU A 182 7.67 -15.57 17.59
C LEU A 182 6.96 -16.56 16.67
N ALA A 183 5.75 -16.24 16.22
CA ALA A 183 5.02 -17.08 15.27
C ALA A 183 5.78 -17.21 13.94
N GLY A 184 6.32 -16.12 13.41
CA GLY A 184 7.13 -16.14 12.20
C GLY A 184 8.39 -16.99 12.35
N VAL A 185 9.11 -16.85 13.46
CA VAL A 185 10.31 -17.66 13.75
C VAL A 185 9.96 -19.15 13.88
N VAL A 186 8.90 -19.48 14.61
CA VAL A 186 8.45 -20.87 14.76
C VAL A 186 8.07 -21.47 13.41
N VAL A 187 7.26 -20.77 12.61
CA VAL A 187 6.87 -21.24 11.28
C VAL A 187 8.10 -21.45 10.39
N TYR A 188 9.06 -20.52 10.42
CA TYR A 188 10.29 -20.62 9.63
C TYR A 188 11.15 -21.82 10.03
N ILE A 189 11.27 -22.12 11.33
CA ILE A 189 12.04 -23.28 11.81
C ILE A 189 11.39 -24.59 11.38
N PHE A 190 10.06 -24.72 11.50
CA PHE A 190 9.34 -25.96 11.15
C PHE A 190 9.10 -26.15 9.66
N SER A 191 9.07 -25.06 8.87
CA SER A 191 8.76 -25.10 7.43
C SER A 191 9.56 -24.05 6.65
N PRO A 192 10.90 -24.22 6.50
CA PRO A 192 11.75 -23.22 5.84
C PRO A 192 11.40 -22.98 4.37
N SER A 193 10.77 -23.96 3.71
CA SER A 193 10.36 -23.89 2.30
C SER A 193 8.93 -23.35 2.10
N MET A 194 8.27 -22.88 3.16
CA MET A 194 6.91 -22.33 3.05
C MET A 194 6.90 -21.04 2.25
N PRO A 195 5.96 -20.87 1.29
CA PRO A 195 5.80 -19.61 0.57
C PRO A 195 5.58 -18.43 1.52
N VAL A 196 6.28 -17.33 1.27
CA VAL A 196 6.22 -16.11 2.11
C VAL A 196 4.77 -15.64 2.31
N GLY A 197 3.93 -15.72 1.27
CA GLY A 197 2.51 -15.35 1.37
C GLY A 197 1.73 -16.15 2.41
N THR A 198 1.95 -17.46 2.49
CA THR A 198 1.31 -18.33 3.50
C THR A 198 1.82 -17.98 4.91
N MET A 199 3.12 -17.72 5.04
CA MET A 199 3.74 -17.31 6.30
C MET A 199 3.16 -15.99 6.82
N ILE A 200 3.00 -15.00 5.92
CA ILE A 200 2.36 -13.71 6.25
C ILE A 200 0.92 -13.92 6.71
N PHE A 201 0.15 -14.77 6.03
CA PHE A 201 -1.23 -15.05 6.43
C PHE A 201 -1.32 -15.64 7.84
N ILE A 202 -0.49 -16.63 8.15
CA ILE A 202 -0.42 -17.24 9.49
C ILE A 202 -0.07 -16.18 10.54
N THR A 203 0.96 -15.38 10.28
CA THR A 203 1.40 -14.32 11.22
C THR A 203 0.35 -13.25 11.43
N ILE A 204 -0.42 -12.87 10.40
CA ILE A 204 -1.56 -11.93 10.52
C ILE A 204 -2.63 -12.51 11.46
N VAL A 205 -3.06 -13.74 11.22
CA VAL A 205 -4.09 -14.39 12.05
C VAL A 205 -3.63 -14.49 13.51
N VAL A 206 -2.38 -14.92 13.75
CA VAL A 206 -1.79 -15.01 15.10
C VAL A 206 -1.70 -13.61 15.74
N SER A 207 -1.33 -12.59 14.98
CA SER A 207 -1.25 -11.19 15.46
C SER A 207 -2.60 -10.68 15.92
N ILE A 208 -3.64 -10.88 15.12
CA ILE A 208 -5.00 -10.41 15.44
C ILE A 208 -5.54 -11.13 16.67
N LEU A 209 -5.44 -12.46 16.70
CA LEU A 209 -5.89 -13.26 17.84
C LEU A 209 -5.10 -12.94 19.09
N GLY A 210 -3.80 -12.76 18.97
CA GLY A 210 -2.92 -12.41 20.06
C GLY A 210 -3.18 -11.00 20.59
N ALA A 211 -3.36 -10.03 19.72
CA ALA A 211 -3.74 -8.66 20.10
C ALA A 211 -5.10 -8.63 20.83
N PHE A 212 -6.09 -9.38 20.33
CA PHE A 212 -7.38 -9.52 20.98
C PHE A 212 -7.26 -10.17 22.36
N GLY A 213 -6.47 -11.23 22.48
CA GLY A 213 -6.19 -11.89 23.77
C GLY A 213 -5.51 -10.95 24.77
N MET A 214 -4.46 -10.24 24.33
CA MET A 214 -3.76 -9.25 25.17
C MET A 214 -4.64 -8.08 25.59
N TYR A 215 -5.53 -7.62 24.71
CA TYR A 215 -6.52 -6.60 25.05
C TYR A 215 -7.50 -7.09 26.12
N LYS A 216 -8.03 -8.32 25.95
CA LYS A 216 -8.94 -8.92 26.92
C LYS A 216 -8.29 -9.17 28.29
N LEU A 217 -7.00 -9.50 28.30
CA LEU A 217 -6.18 -9.66 29.51
C LEU A 217 -5.71 -8.31 30.09
N LYS A 218 -6.07 -7.18 29.49
CA LYS A 218 -5.66 -5.82 29.89
C LYS A 218 -4.12 -5.59 29.88
N TRP A 219 -3.38 -6.38 29.12
CA TRP A 219 -1.93 -6.21 28.95
C TRP A 219 -1.58 -5.05 28.03
N VAL A 220 -2.51 -4.72 27.14
CA VAL A 220 -2.41 -3.59 26.21
C VAL A 220 -3.71 -2.78 26.31
N LYS A 221 -3.56 -1.46 26.39
CA LYS A 221 -4.69 -0.51 26.41
C LYS A 221 -5.07 -0.09 25.00
#